data_705a19dc47641f2f4329b6887fb7a507
#
_entry.id   705a19dc47641f2f4329b6887fb7a507
#
_cell.length_a   1.000
_cell.length_b   1.000
_cell.length_c   1.000
_cell.angle_alpha   90.00
_cell.angle_beta   90.00
_cell.angle_gamma   90.00
#
_symmetry.space_group_name_H-M   'P 1'
#
loop_
_entity.id
_entity.type
_entity.pdbx_description
1 polymer ?
#
loop_
_entity_poly.entity_id
_entity_poly.type
_entity_poly.pdbx_seq_one_letter_code
_entity_poly.pdbx_strand_id
1 'polypeptide(L)'
;MWDRMIDSRLSDSQLVSLYQNGNQEAFEMLLNRHKSRVYTAIYLIVKDRYTAEDLLQETFIKAINTIRGGRYNEEGKFLPWISRIAHNLAIDN
;
A
#
# COMPACT_ATOMS: atom_id res chain seq x y z
N MET A 1 12.36 17.02 14.55
CA MET A 1 13.61 16.31 14.50
C MET A 1 13.48 14.96 13.89
N TRP A 2 12.92 14.06 14.65
CA TRP A 2 12.76 12.72 14.14
C TRP A 2 11.87 12.70 12.89
N ASP A 3 10.98 13.67 12.72
CA ASP A 3 10.11 13.72 11.57
C ASP A 3 10.88 13.94 10.27
N ARG A 4 12.15 14.32 10.36
CA ARG A 4 12.99 14.40 9.18
C ARG A 4 13.28 13.03 8.59
N MET A 5 13.01 11.98 9.35
CA MET A 5 13.18 10.62 8.84
C MET A 5 12.13 10.28 7.79
N ILE A 6 11.02 11.03 7.79
CA ILE A 6 9.92 10.78 6.86
C ILE A 6 9.87 11.92 5.86
N ASP A 7 10.36 11.69 4.65
CA ASP A 7 10.23 12.69 3.60
C ASP A 7 10.01 12.01 2.25
N SER A 8 9.63 12.81 1.27
CA SER A 8 9.19 12.30 -0.02
C SER A 8 10.32 11.69 -0.84
N ARG A 9 11.56 11.83 -0.40
CA ARG A 9 12.70 11.26 -1.12
C ARG A 9 13.02 9.84 -0.69
N LEU A 10 12.41 9.38 0.40
CA LEU A 10 12.64 8.01 0.84
C LEU A 10 12.04 7.04 -0.15
N SER A 11 12.75 5.95 -0.40
CA SER A 11 12.26 4.91 -1.29
C SER A 11 11.16 4.09 -0.61
N ASP A 12 10.40 3.35 -1.41
CA ASP A 12 9.40 2.45 -0.86
C ASP A 12 10.02 1.49 0.15
N SER A 13 11.19 0.93 -0.19
CA SER A 13 11.87 -0.01 0.71
C SER A 13 12.22 0.65 2.03
N GLN A 14 12.69 1.89 1.99
CA GLN A 14 13.03 2.61 3.22
C GLN A 14 11.78 2.85 4.06
N LEU A 15 10.67 3.20 3.43
CA LEU A 15 9.42 3.42 4.15
C LEU A 15 8.89 2.13 4.76
N VAL A 16 8.98 1.02 4.04
CA VAL A 16 8.56 -0.27 4.58
C VAL A 16 9.40 -0.63 5.81
N SER A 17 10.73 -0.44 5.72
CA SER A 17 11.61 -0.73 6.85
C SER A 17 11.27 0.11 8.07
N LEU A 18 11.01 1.40 7.85
CA LEU A 18 10.62 2.28 8.95
C LEU A 18 9.32 1.82 9.59
N TYR A 19 8.36 1.41 8.78
CA TYR A 19 7.09 0.92 9.29
C TYR A 19 7.27 -0.37 10.09
N GLN A 20 8.11 -1.27 9.59
CA GLN A 20 8.39 -2.52 10.30
C GLN A 20 9.05 -2.27 11.65
N ASN A 21 9.72 -1.15 11.79
CA ASN A 21 10.34 -0.75 13.05
C ASN A 21 9.43 0.14 13.90
N GLY A 22 8.16 0.24 13.54
CA GLY A 22 7.17 0.92 14.37
C GLY A 22 6.80 2.33 13.95
N ASN A 23 7.27 2.82 12.80
CA ASN A 23 6.97 4.17 12.37
C ASN A 23 5.69 4.18 11.54
N GLN A 24 4.58 4.59 12.16
CA GLN A 24 3.28 4.61 11.50
C GLN A 24 3.22 5.60 10.35
N GLU A 25 3.87 6.74 10.49
CA GLU A 25 3.84 7.77 9.45
C GLU A 25 4.48 7.31 8.15
N ALA A 26 5.48 6.43 8.26
CA ALA A 26 6.13 5.90 7.08
C ALA A 26 5.14 5.14 6.21
N PHE A 27 4.25 4.38 6.84
CA PHE A 27 3.26 3.62 6.09
C PHE A 27 2.21 4.53 5.47
N GLU A 28 1.80 5.59 6.19
CA GLU A 28 0.86 6.55 5.65
C GLU A 28 1.43 7.22 4.40
N MET A 29 2.70 7.59 4.44
CA MET A 29 3.35 8.18 3.28
C MET A 29 3.40 7.19 2.12
N LEU A 30 3.71 5.94 2.42
CA LEU A 30 3.78 4.89 1.42
C LEU A 30 2.42 4.71 0.73
N LEU A 31 1.34 4.65 1.51
CA LEU A 31 0.01 4.50 0.96
C LEU A 31 -0.39 5.71 0.13
N ASN A 32 -0.14 6.91 0.64
CA ASN A 32 -0.49 8.13 -0.08
C ASN A 32 0.28 8.24 -1.39
N ARG A 33 1.49 7.75 -1.43
CA ARG A 33 2.32 7.78 -2.63
C ARG A 33 1.69 6.97 -3.76
N HIS A 34 1.10 5.83 -3.43
CA HIS A 34 0.59 4.89 -4.44
C HIS A 34 -0.92 4.82 -4.52
N LYS A 35 -1.62 5.53 -3.67
CA LYS A 35 -3.07 5.44 -3.53
C LYS A 35 -3.81 5.65 -4.85
N SER A 36 -3.50 6.71 -5.57
CA SER A 36 -4.19 7.02 -6.81
C SER A 36 -4.01 5.93 -7.87
N ARG A 37 -2.79 5.42 -7.95
CA ARG A 37 -2.48 4.39 -8.94
C ARG A 37 -3.22 3.10 -8.64
N VAL A 38 -3.24 2.71 -7.38
CA VAL A 38 -3.93 1.48 -6.97
C VAL A 38 -5.43 1.65 -7.17
N TYR A 39 -5.98 2.81 -6.79
CA TYR A 39 -7.40 3.08 -6.98
C TYR A 39 -7.78 2.99 -8.46
N THR A 40 -6.99 3.62 -9.33
CA THR A 40 -7.29 3.61 -10.76
C THR A 40 -7.30 2.19 -11.32
N ALA A 41 -6.35 1.37 -10.90
CA ALA A 41 -6.30 -0.02 -11.35
C ALA A 41 -7.56 -0.78 -10.95
N ILE A 42 -8.03 -0.57 -9.72
CA ILE A 42 -9.26 -1.21 -9.24
C ILE A 42 -10.46 -0.68 -10.02
N TYR A 43 -10.55 0.63 -10.16
CA TYR A 43 -11.68 1.26 -10.83
C TYR A 43 -11.85 0.77 -12.26
N LEU A 44 -10.75 0.58 -12.97
CA LEU A 44 -10.83 0.12 -14.36
C LEU A 44 -11.43 -1.27 -14.48
N ILE A 45 -11.41 -2.04 -13.42
CA ILE A 45 -12.02 -3.37 -13.41
C ILE A 45 -13.48 -3.31 -12.97
N VAL A 46 -13.76 -2.65 -11.84
CA VAL A 46 -15.10 -2.69 -11.25
C VAL A 46 -16.03 -1.61 -11.79
N LYS A 47 -15.50 -0.52 -12.32
CA LYS A 47 -16.26 0.57 -12.95
C LYS A 47 -17.29 1.22 -12.03
N ASP A 48 -17.04 1.17 -10.73
CA ASP A 48 -17.93 1.77 -9.75
C ASP A 48 -17.07 2.41 -8.66
N ARG A 49 -17.30 3.70 -8.40
CA ARG A 49 -16.49 4.47 -7.48
C ARG A 49 -16.56 3.94 -6.05
N TYR A 50 -17.75 3.64 -5.59
CA TYR A 50 -17.91 3.19 -4.21
C TYR A 50 -17.26 1.83 -3.99
N THR A 51 -17.48 0.92 -4.93
CA THR A 51 -16.83 -0.40 -4.87
C THR A 51 -15.32 -0.24 -4.92
N ALA A 52 -14.82 0.63 -5.79
CA ALA A 52 -13.38 0.83 -5.91
C ALA A 52 -12.78 1.38 -4.62
N GLU A 53 -13.47 2.30 -3.94
CA GLU A 53 -13.00 2.84 -2.67
C GLU A 53 -12.97 1.78 -1.58
N ASP A 54 -13.99 0.94 -1.52
CA ASP A 54 -14.03 -0.14 -0.55
C ASP A 54 -12.90 -1.13 -0.77
N LEU A 55 -12.65 -1.48 -2.03
CA LEU A 55 -11.59 -2.42 -2.35
C LEU A 55 -10.21 -1.83 -2.14
N LEU A 56 -10.07 -0.52 -2.32
CA LEU A 56 -8.82 0.16 -2.00
C LEU A 56 -8.51 0.03 -0.51
N GLN A 57 -9.50 0.27 0.34
CA GLN A 57 -9.32 0.12 1.78
C GLN A 57 -8.98 -1.31 2.14
N GLU A 58 -9.67 -2.26 1.54
CA GLU A 58 -9.41 -3.66 1.81
C GLU A 58 -8.00 -4.06 1.38
N THR A 59 -7.54 -3.53 0.25
CA THR A 59 -6.18 -3.76 -0.22
C THR A 59 -5.16 -3.29 0.81
N PHE A 60 -5.37 -2.09 1.34
CA PHE A 60 -4.44 -1.52 2.31
C PHE A 60 -4.47 -2.29 3.63
N ILE A 61 -5.65 -2.74 4.05
CA ILE A 61 -5.76 -3.55 5.27
C ILE A 61 -5.01 -4.86 5.11
N LYS A 62 -5.16 -5.52 3.97
CA LYS A 62 -4.41 -6.76 3.71
C LYS A 62 -2.91 -6.51 3.70
N ALA A 63 -2.49 -5.39 3.10
CA ALA A 63 -1.07 -5.03 3.07
C ALA A 63 -0.54 -4.82 4.49
N ILE A 64 -1.28 -4.08 5.30
CA ILE A 64 -0.89 -3.83 6.69
C ILE A 64 -0.74 -5.15 7.44
N ASN A 65 -1.73 -6.00 7.35
CA ASN A 65 -1.72 -7.26 8.09
C ASN A 65 -0.58 -8.18 7.65
N THR A 66 -0.28 -8.18 6.36
CA THR A 66 0.82 -9.02 5.85
C THR A 66 2.17 -8.50 6.34
N ILE A 67 2.37 -7.19 6.29
CA ILE A 67 3.64 -6.60 6.74
C ILE A 67 3.80 -6.79 8.24
N ARG A 68 2.76 -6.50 9.01
CA ARG A 68 2.83 -6.62 10.48
C ARG A 68 2.96 -8.07 10.92
N GLY A 69 2.44 -8.99 10.14
CA GLY A 69 2.55 -10.42 10.45
C GLY A 69 3.88 -11.02 10.07
N GLY A 70 4.79 -10.23 9.53
CA GLY A 70 6.11 -10.71 9.17
C GLY A 70 6.16 -11.54 7.90
N ARG A 71 5.09 -11.51 7.12
CA ARG A 71 5.02 -12.32 5.90
C ARG A 71 5.39 -11.55 4.63
N TYR A 72 5.71 -10.27 4.76
CA TYR A 72 6.12 -9.47 3.62
C TYR A 72 7.64 -9.47 3.50
N ASN A 73 8.11 -9.80 2.32
CA ASN A 73 9.53 -9.88 2.03
C ASN A 73 9.92 -8.66 1.20
N GLU A 74 10.67 -7.73 1.81
CA GLU A 74 11.00 -6.50 1.12
C GLU A 74 12.10 -6.74 0.09
N GLU A 75 11.74 -6.65 -1.19
CA GLU A 75 12.65 -6.87 -2.31
C GLU A 75 12.61 -5.70 -3.29
N GLY A 76 12.16 -4.54 -2.84
CA GLY A 76 12.05 -3.38 -3.71
C GLY A 76 10.89 -3.44 -4.68
N LYS A 77 9.90 -4.26 -4.40
CA LYS A 77 8.77 -4.48 -5.31
C LYS A 77 7.42 -4.20 -4.65
N PHE A 78 7.37 -3.15 -3.83
CA PHE A 78 6.16 -2.84 -3.10
C PHE A 78 4.97 -2.57 -4.03
N LEU A 79 5.14 -1.70 -5.03
CA LEU A 79 4.02 -1.35 -5.90
C LEU A 79 3.48 -2.55 -6.70
N PRO A 80 4.32 -3.38 -7.33
CA PRO A 80 3.81 -4.59 -7.97
C PRO A 80 3.10 -5.52 -6.99
N TRP A 81 3.61 -5.63 -5.77
CA TRP A 81 3.02 -6.51 -4.77
C TRP A 81 1.64 -6.05 -4.35
N ILE A 82 1.50 -4.76 -3.99
CA ILE A 82 0.22 -4.25 -3.55
C ILE A 82 -0.78 -4.18 -4.71
N SER A 83 -0.29 -3.93 -5.92
CA SER A 83 -1.14 -3.92 -7.11
C SER A 83 -1.72 -5.29 -7.38
N ARG A 84 -0.98 -6.36 -7.10
CA ARG A 84 -1.49 -7.71 -7.25
C ARG A 84 -2.62 -7.99 -6.26
N ILE A 85 -2.46 -7.56 -5.01
CA ILE A 85 -3.53 -7.70 -4.01
C ILE A 85 -4.79 -7.02 -4.51
N ALA A 86 -4.64 -5.76 -4.96
CA ALA A 86 -5.77 -4.98 -5.44
C ALA A 86 -6.44 -5.63 -6.65
N HIS A 87 -5.64 -6.11 -7.59
CA HIS A 87 -6.16 -6.73 -8.80
C HIS A 87 -6.98 -7.98 -8.47
N ASN A 88 -6.45 -8.81 -7.58
CA ASN A 88 -7.15 -10.04 -7.19
C ASN A 88 -8.47 -9.74 -6.49
N LEU A 89 -8.49 -8.73 -5.62
CA LEU A 89 -9.73 -8.34 -4.95
C LEU A 89 -10.74 -7.80 -5.96
N ALA A 90 -10.28 -7.04 -6.93
CA ALA A 90 -11.17 -6.46 -7.92
C ALA A 90 -11.79 -7.52 -8.82
N ILE A 91 -10.99 -8.51 -9.22
CA ILE A 91 -11.49 -9.60 -10.06
C ILE A 91 -12.50 -10.46 -9.31
N ASP A 92 -12.24 -10.71 -8.02
CA ASP A 92 -13.10 -11.60 -7.22
C ASP A 92 -14.34 -10.90 -6.71
N ASN A 93 -14.45 -9.61 -6.90
CA ASN A 93 -15.57 -8.85 -6.40
C ASN A 93 -16.88 -9.21 -7.10
#